data_d163ede1ca4abe8f0613b7864e01b5df
#
_entry.id   d163ede1ca4abe8f0613b7864e01b5df
#
_cell.length_a   1.000
_cell.length_b   1.000
_cell.length_c   1.000
_cell.angle_alpha   90.00
_cell.angle_beta   90.00
_cell.angle_gamma   90.00
#
_symmetry.space_group_name_H-M   'P 1'
#
loop_
_entity.id
_entity.type
_entity.pdbx_description
1 polymer ?
#
loop_
_entity_poly.entity_id
_entity_poly.type
_entity_poly.pdbx_seq_one_letter_code
_entity_poly.pdbx_strand_id
1 'polypeptide(L)'
;DSPEVNFGCSPPADDPAVSPSLLDRKKARYYHGGDLAGVIERLPYLKDLGVTALWLNPWYDNHNRLNQIETYENQPITDYHGYGATDFYGVEEHFGDLTALQRLVEAAHRLGLKVIQDQVANHTGPYHVWVKDPPTPSWYNGSQEKHLANVWQVWTLADPRATPQETKATLEGWFANILPDLNQNDEEVRRYLIQNTLWWVGATGLDGIRQDTWPYVPRDFWRDWMAAI
;
A
#
# COMPACT_ATOMS: atom_id res chain seq x y z
N ASP A 1 25.83 -2.90 -2.44
CA ASP A 1 25.12 -3.33 -3.63
C ASP A 1 24.40 -4.64 -3.32
N SER A 2 23.28 -4.55 -2.62
CA SER A 2 22.35 -5.66 -2.55
C SER A 2 21.65 -5.71 -3.91
N PRO A 3 21.53 -6.89 -4.56
CA PRO A 3 20.71 -6.97 -5.74
C PRO A 3 19.29 -6.58 -5.33
N GLU A 4 18.73 -5.58 -5.99
CA GLU A 4 17.32 -5.28 -5.90
C GLU A 4 16.56 -6.54 -6.26
N VAL A 5 15.95 -7.16 -5.26
CA VAL A 5 15.06 -8.29 -5.47
C VAL A 5 13.74 -7.68 -5.87
N ASN A 6 13.63 -7.35 -7.15
CA ASN A 6 12.44 -6.82 -7.75
C ASN A 6 11.42 -7.95 -7.94
N PHE A 7 10.63 -8.23 -6.92
CA PHE A 7 9.56 -9.24 -6.95
C PHE A 7 8.28 -8.75 -7.66
N GLY A 8 8.31 -7.64 -8.30
CA GLY A 8 7.14 -7.13 -9.00
C GLY A 8 7.55 -5.98 -9.89
N CYS A 9 8.18 -6.29 -10.94
CA CYS A 9 8.72 -5.43 -11.96
C CYS A 9 8.01 -4.07 -12.14
N SER A 10 8.44 -3.06 -11.41
CA SER A 10 8.39 -1.71 -11.98
C SER A 10 9.24 -1.71 -13.25
N PRO A 11 8.79 -1.14 -14.36
CA PRO A 11 9.61 -1.05 -15.56
C PRO A 11 10.90 -0.29 -15.20
N PRO A 12 12.05 -0.65 -15.82
CA PRO A 12 13.30 0.04 -15.58
C PRO A 12 13.15 1.56 -15.67
N ALA A 13 13.87 2.29 -14.84
CA ALA A 13 13.89 3.75 -14.83
C ALA A 13 14.20 4.38 -16.21
N ASP A 14 14.80 3.59 -17.10
CA ASP A 14 15.18 3.98 -18.47
C ASP A 14 14.09 3.75 -19.52
N ASP A 15 12.85 3.38 -19.15
CA ASP A 15 11.76 3.28 -20.12
C ASP A 15 11.41 4.71 -20.64
N PRO A 16 11.64 5.03 -21.93
CA PRO A 16 11.35 6.34 -22.48
C PRO A 16 9.86 6.73 -22.47
N ALA A 17 8.98 5.81 -22.09
CA ALA A 17 7.57 6.08 -21.82
C ALA A 17 7.32 6.57 -20.37
N VAL A 18 8.34 6.53 -19.50
CA VAL A 18 8.25 7.17 -18.18
C VAL A 18 8.24 8.67 -18.37
N SER A 19 7.20 9.32 -17.91
CA SER A 19 7.10 10.79 -17.96
C SER A 19 8.29 11.40 -17.19
N PRO A 20 9.00 12.38 -17.77
CA PRO A 20 10.23 12.91 -17.18
C PRO A 20 10.06 13.59 -15.82
N SER A 21 8.85 13.76 -15.32
CA SER A 21 8.58 14.19 -13.95
C SER A 21 7.12 13.90 -13.57
N LEU A 22 6.92 12.92 -12.72
CA LEU A 22 5.67 12.71 -11.99
C LEU A 22 5.51 13.74 -10.85
N LEU A 23 6.50 14.61 -10.66
CA LEU A 23 6.52 15.67 -9.67
C LEU A 23 6.02 16.97 -10.30
N ASP A 24 4.84 17.42 -9.88
CA ASP A 24 4.28 18.72 -10.29
C ASP A 24 3.45 19.35 -9.17
N ARG A 25 4.03 20.34 -8.49
CA ARG A 25 3.40 21.04 -7.37
C ARG A 25 2.16 21.86 -7.75
N LYS A 26 1.91 22.04 -9.03
CA LYS A 26 0.72 22.75 -9.54
C LYS A 26 -0.48 21.83 -9.76
N LYS A 27 -0.25 20.52 -9.81
CA LYS A 27 -1.27 19.50 -10.01
C LYS A 27 -1.58 18.80 -8.68
N ALA A 28 -2.80 18.89 -8.22
CA ALA A 28 -3.24 18.42 -6.90
C ALA A 28 -2.97 16.90 -6.64
N ARG A 29 -2.90 16.09 -7.69
CA ARG A 29 -2.77 14.63 -7.62
C ARG A 29 -1.47 14.12 -8.25
N TYR A 30 -0.39 14.86 -8.05
CA TYR A 30 0.97 14.49 -8.45
C TYR A 30 1.89 14.47 -7.23
N TYR A 31 3.09 13.91 -7.37
CA TYR A 31 4.12 14.09 -6.34
C TYR A 31 4.45 15.58 -6.21
N HIS A 32 4.57 16.07 -5.00
CA HIS A 32 4.87 17.47 -4.71
C HIS A 32 6.30 17.68 -4.17
N GLY A 33 7.10 16.62 -4.11
CA GLY A 33 8.33 16.55 -3.36
C GLY A 33 8.03 16.27 -1.88
N GLY A 34 9.07 16.13 -1.11
CA GLY A 34 9.02 15.59 0.25
C GLY A 34 9.34 14.09 0.20
N ASP A 35 10.37 13.72 0.93
CA ASP A 35 10.93 12.39 0.95
C ASP A 35 11.33 12.00 2.38
N LEU A 36 11.81 10.77 2.55
CA LEU A 36 12.24 10.27 3.86
C LEU A 36 13.39 11.09 4.44
N ALA A 37 14.30 11.62 3.60
CA ALA A 37 15.38 12.49 4.05
C ALA A 37 14.85 13.81 4.60
N GLY A 38 13.89 14.43 3.92
CA GLY A 38 13.22 15.64 4.39
C GLY A 38 12.46 15.44 5.70
N VAL A 39 11.85 14.26 5.89
CA VAL A 39 11.23 13.92 7.18
C VAL A 39 12.28 13.85 8.28
N ILE A 40 13.43 13.19 8.03
CA ILE A 40 14.56 13.13 9.00
C ILE A 40 14.99 14.53 9.44
N GLU A 41 15.16 15.46 8.49
CA GLU A 41 15.53 16.84 8.79
C GLU A 41 14.50 17.56 9.68
N ARG A 42 13.23 17.20 9.59
CA ARG A 42 12.12 17.81 10.33
C ARG A 42 11.79 17.11 11.66
N LEU A 43 12.40 15.98 11.97
CA LEU A 43 12.14 15.27 13.24
C LEU A 43 12.31 16.15 14.48
N PRO A 44 13.36 17.02 14.62
CA PRO A 44 13.47 17.90 15.77
C PRO A 44 12.28 18.85 15.92
N TYR A 45 11.82 19.44 14.81
CA TYR A 45 10.63 20.30 14.81
C TYR A 45 9.37 19.54 15.24
N LEU A 46 9.16 18.32 14.73
CA LEU A 46 8.02 17.49 15.10
C LEU A 46 8.07 17.11 16.58
N LYS A 47 9.25 16.83 17.11
CA LYS A 47 9.44 16.56 18.52
C LYS A 47 9.10 17.77 19.39
N ASP A 48 9.58 18.96 19.02
CA ASP A 48 9.30 20.22 19.73
C ASP A 48 7.81 20.57 19.68
N LEU A 49 7.12 20.20 18.60
CA LEU A 49 5.66 20.33 18.46
C LEU A 49 4.88 19.40 19.40
N GLY A 50 5.55 18.41 20.02
CA GLY A 50 4.93 17.45 20.92
C GLY A 50 4.43 16.17 20.23
N VAL A 51 4.82 15.91 18.99
CA VAL A 51 4.54 14.65 18.30
C VAL A 51 5.22 13.51 19.05
N THR A 52 4.53 12.37 19.19
CA THR A 52 5.04 11.17 19.83
C THR A 52 5.19 9.99 18.89
N ALA A 53 4.44 9.99 17.80
CA ALA A 53 4.51 8.97 16.77
C ALA A 53 4.30 9.57 15.37
N LEU A 54 5.00 9.03 14.40
CA LEU A 54 4.85 9.35 12.98
C LEU A 54 4.08 8.23 12.31
N TRP A 55 2.94 8.54 11.73
CA TRP A 55 2.24 7.65 10.83
C TRP A 55 2.46 8.16 9.42
N LEU A 56 3.18 7.38 8.62
CA LEU A 56 3.47 7.68 7.23
C LEU A 56 2.51 6.91 6.32
N ASN A 57 2.12 7.55 5.21
CA ASN A 57 1.39 6.86 4.13
C ASN A 57 2.15 5.61 3.67
N PRO A 58 1.49 4.67 2.99
CA PRO A 58 2.19 3.51 2.44
C PRO A 58 3.39 3.96 1.61
N TRP A 59 4.54 3.42 1.96
CA TRP A 59 5.79 3.68 1.24
C TRP A 59 6.14 2.62 0.21
N TYR A 60 5.20 1.71 -0.08
CA TYR A 60 5.37 0.68 -1.09
C TYR A 60 5.68 1.28 -2.45
N ASP A 61 6.51 0.58 -3.21
CA ASP A 61 6.74 0.90 -4.60
C ASP A 61 5.43 0.85 -5.39
N ASN A 62 5.21 1.85 -6.20
CA ASN A 62 4.00 2.01 -6.98
C ASN A 62 4.34 2.26 -8.46
N HIS A 63 3.34 2.64 -9.25
CA HIS A 63 3.49 2.73 -10.69
C HIS A 63 4.24 4.00 -11.13
N ASN A 64 5.41 3.83 -11.78
CA ASN A 64 6.29 4.90 -12.25
C ASN A 64 5.80 5.64 -13.50
N ARG A 65 4.49 5.67 -13.72
CA ARG A 65 3.84 6.38 -14.83
C ARG A 65 2.57 7.04 -14.34
N LEU A 66 1.99 7.89 -15.18
CA LEU A 66 0.66 8.41 -14.91
C LEU A 66 -0.36 7.28 -14.87
N ASN A 67 -1.09 7.18 -13.78
CA ASN A 67 -2.20 6.26 -13.61
C ASN A 67 -3.36 6.72 -14.49
N GLN A 68 -3.71 5.90 -15.50
CA GLN A 68 -4.79 6.19 -16.46
C GLN A 68 -6.11 5.57 -16.01
N ILE A 69 -6.07 4.68 -15.02
CA ILE A 69 -7.24 3.96 -14.50
C ILE A 69 -7.87 4.78 -13.39
N GLU A 70 -7.08 5.25 -12.44
CA GLU A 70 -7.50 6.23 -11.44
C GLU A 70 -7.28 7.64 -12.00
N THR A 71 -8.33 8.45 -12.00
CA THR A 71 -8.27 9.81 -12.54
C THR A 71 -8.88 10.82 -11.57
N TYR A 72 -8.42 12.05 -11.67
CA TYR A 72 -9.01 13.18 -10.97
C TYR A 72 -9.40 14.27 -11.98
N GLU A 73 -10.66 14.69 -11.94
CA GLU A 73 -11.21 15.65 -12.92
C GLU A 73 -10.95 15.23 -14.39
N ASN A 74 -11.08 13.94 -14.67
CA ASN A 74 -10.79 13.31 -15.97
C ASN A 74 -9.33 13.46 -16.44
N GLN A 75 -8.39 13.72 -15.52
CA GLN A 75 -6.98 13.75 -15.79
C GLN A 75 -6.27 12.57 -15.08
N PRO A 76 -5.28 11.95 -15.72
CA PRO A 76 -4.46 10.93 -15.07
C PRO A 76 -3.72 11.52 -13.87
N ILE A 77 -3.49 10.69 -12.87
CA ILE A 77 -2.80 11.06 -11.63
C ILE A 77 -1.52 10.25 -11.45
N THR A 78 -0.71 10.59 -10.46
CA THR A 78 0.34 9.69 -9.95
C THR A 78 -0.18 8.89 -8.76
N ASP A 79 0.45 7.77 -8.44
CA ASP A 79 0.11 6.99 -7.24
C ASP A 79 0.79 7.53 -5.96
N TYR A 80 1.02 8.85 -5.91
CA TYR A 80 1.70 9.60 -4.84
C TYR A 80 1.19 9.27 -3.43
N HIS A 81 -0.03 8.79 -3.32
CA HIS A 81 -0.66 8.43 -2.04
C HIS A 81 -0.18 7.10 -1.47
N GLY A 82 0.46 6.23 -2.29
CA GLY A 82 1.03 4.96 -1.86
C GLY A 82 0.05 3.78 -1.76
N TYR A 83 -1.26 3.98 -2.03
CA TYR A 83 -2.26 2.90 -1.90
C TYR A 83 -2.39 2.03 -3.16
N GLY A 84 -1.65 2.35 -4.22
CA GLY A 84 -1.63 1.59 -5.48
C GLY A 84 -0.37 0.73 -5.64
N ALA A 85 0.02 -0.04 -4.62
CA ALA A 85 1.26 -0.80 -4.61
C ALA A 85 1.42 -1.73 -5.82
N THR A 86 2.60 -1.70 -6.43
CA THR A 86 3.05 -2.64 -7.46
C THR A 86 4.15 -3.57 -6.96
N ASP A 87 4.80 -3.23 -5.85
CA ASP A 87 5.70 -4.09 -5.08
C ASP A 87 5.54 -3.81 -3.58
N PHE A 88 5.14 -4.83 -2.81
CA PHE A 88 4.98 -4.73 -1.36
C PHE A 88 6.29 -4.85 -0.57
N TYR A 89 7.43 -5.13 -1.22
CA TYR A 89 8.74 -5.22 -0.60
C TYR A 89 9.68 -4.08 -1.02
N GLY A 90 9.29 -3.27 -2.01
CA GLY A 90 9.98 -2.08 -2.44
C GLY A 90 9.59 -0.83 -1.64
N VAL A 91 10.49 0.13 -1.59
CA VAL A 91 10.21 1.52 -1.16
C VAL A 91 10.14 2.37 -2.41
N GLU A 92 9.08 3.15 -2.54
CA GLU A 92 8.85 4.10 -3.62
C GLU A 92 10.04 5.06 -3.78
N GLU A 93 10.67 5.09 -4.95
CA GLU A 93 11.88 5.85 -5.22
C GLU A 93 11.72 7.36 -5.10
N HIS A 94 10.49 7.90 -5.27
CA HIS A 94 10.21 9.31 -5.00
C HIS A 94 10.30 9.66 -3.52
N PHE A 95 10.23 8.67 -2.63
CA PHE A 95 10.39 8.83 -1.19
C PHE A 95 11.80 8.47 -0.71
N GLY A 96 12.52 7.63 -1.45
CA GLY A 96 13.85 7.16 -1.11
C GLY A 96 14.02 5.66 -1.31
N ASP A 97 14.71 5.01 -0.40
CA ASP A 97 14.99 3.58 -0.42
C ASP A 97 14.86 2.96 0.99
N LEU A 98 15.02 1.64 1.07
CA LEU A 98 14.99 0.93 2.34
C LEU A 98 16.01 1.47 3.35
N THR A 99 17.21 1.87 2.89
CA THR A 99 18.24 2.42 3.75
C THR A 99 17.81 3.79 4.33
N ALA A 100 17.18 4.64 3.51
CA ALA A 100 16.63 5.90 3.96
C ALA A 100 15.51 5.70 4.99
N LEU A 101 14.64 4.70 4.78
CA LEU A 101 13.59 4.34 5.74
C LEU A 101 14.17 3.84 7.07
N GLN A 102 15.16 2.95 7.04
CA GLN A 102 15.87 2.50 8.25
C GLN A 102 16.50 3.67 9.02
N ARG A 103 17.16 4.59 8.32
CA ARG A 103 17.73 5.81 8.92
C ARG A 103 16.65 6.70 9.54
N LEU A 104 15.49 6.80 8.93
CA LEU A 104 14.37 7.56 9.48
C LEU A 104 13.90 6.93 10.80
N VAL A 105 13.68 5.62 10.84
CA VAL A 105 13.26 4.91 12.06
C VAL A 105 14.28 5.09 13.18
N GLU A 106 15.58 4.89 12.88
CA GLU A 106 16.65 5.11 13.85
C GLU A 106 16.70 6.56 14.35
N ALA A 107 16.57 7.55 13.47
CA ALA A 107 16.59 8.95 13.83
C ALA A 107 15.38 9.33 14.69
N ALA A 108 14.19 8.81 14.37
CA ALA A 108 12.97 8.98 15.16
C ALA A 108 13.15 8.40 16.57
N HIS A 109 13.66 7.17 16.67
CA HIS A 109 13.91 6.51 17.95
C HIS A 109 14.91 7.28 18.84
N ARG A 110 15.97 7.86 18.25
CA ARG A 110 16.92 8.71 19.02
C ARG A 110 16.25 9.92 19.66
N LEU A 111 15.14 10.40 19.08
CA LEU A 111 14.34 11.50 19.64
C LEU A 111 13.17 11.02 20.49
N GLY A 112 13.03 9.71 20.70
CA GLY A 112 11.90 9.10 21.42
C GLY A 112 10.57 9.21 20.67
N LEU A 113 10.60 9.27 19.34
CA LEU A 113 9.44 9.19 18.45
C LEU A 113 9.24 7.76 18.00
N LYS A 114 7.98 7.36 17.80
CA LYS A 114 7.58 6.09 17.24
C LYS A 114 7.31 6.22 15.75
N VAL A 115 7.45 5.13 14.99
CA VAL A 115 7.14 5.09 13.56
C VAL A 115 6.09 4.02 13.30
N ILE A 116 5.01 4.41 12.61
CA ILE A 116 3.87 3.57 12.26
C ILE A 116 3.82 3.45 10.74
N GLN A 117 3.84 2.21 10.26
CA GLN A 117 3.60 1.90 8.84
C GLN A 117 2.12 1.88 8.53
N ASP A 118 1.72 2.53 7.46
CA ASP A 118 0.43 2.28 6.81
C ASP A 118 0.57 1.06 5.89
N GLN A 119 -0.19 0.01 6.14
CA GLN A 119 -0.18 -1.21 5.33
C GLN A 119 -1.52 -1.42 4.62
N VAL A 120 -1.44 -2.03 3.45
CA VAL A 120 -2.60 -2.39 2.63
C VAL A 120 -2.63 -3.91 2.46
N ALA A 121 -3.58 -4.58 3.12
CA ALA A 121 -3.77 -6.02 3.00
C ALA A 121 -4.99 -6.40 2.13
N ASN A 122 -5.76 -5.41 1.70
CA ASN A 122 -7.00 -5.61 0.94
C ASN A 122 -6.75 -5.77 -0.56
N HIS A 123 -5.90 -4.96 -1.15
CA HIS A 123 -5.78 -4.84 -2.61
C HIS A 123 -4.35 -4.53 -3.05
N THR A 124 -4.11 -4.65 -4.35
CA THR A 124 -2.91 -4.13 -5.03
C THR A 124 -3.26 -2.91 -5.86
N GLY A 125 -2.25 -2.23 -6.40
CA GLY A 125 -2.45 -1.30 -7.50
C GLY A 125 -2.93 -2.01 -8.78
N PRO A 126 -3.63 -1.28 -9.67
CA PRO A 126 -4.18 -1.87 -10.89
C PRO A 126 -3.10 -2.24 -11.92
N TYR A 127 -1.87 -1.75 -11.72
CA TYR A 127 -0.72 -2.05 -12.57
C TYR A 127 0.20 -3.12 -11.99
N HIS A 128 -0.14 -3.72 -10.85
CA HIS A 128 0.62 -4.83 -10.29
C HIS A 128 0.73 -5.97 -11.30
N VAL A 129 1.90 -6.57 -11.44
CA VAL A 129 2.16 -7.66 -12.40
C VAL A 129 1.17 -8.83 -12.23
N TRP A 130 0.77 -9.11 -11.02
CA TRP A 130 -0.17 -10.18 -10.67
C TRP A 130 -1.57 -9.99 -11.27
N VAL A 131 -1.94 -8.79 -11.69
CA VAL A 131 -3.24 -8.57 -12.37
C VAL A 131 -3.32 -9.37 -13.66
N LYS A 132 -2.17 -9.58 -14.32
CA LYS A 132 -2.06 -10.34 -15.58
C LYS A 132 -1.55 -11.76 -15.35
N ASP A 133 -0.69 -11.94 -14.34
CA ASP A 133 -0.02 -13.21 -14.06
C ASP A 133 0.00 -13.46 -12.54
N PRO A 134 -1.16 -13.84 -11.95
CA PRO A 134 -1.27 -14.07 -10.52
C PRO A 134 -0.52 -15.35 -10.09
N PRO A 135 0.09 -15.35 -8.89
CA PRO A 135 0.81 -16.54 -8.38
C PRO A 135 -0.05 -17.80 -8.25
N THR A 136 -1.34 -17.63 -7.95
CA THR A 136 -2.33 -18.70 -7.95
C THR A 136 -3.58 -18.26 -8.72
N PRO A 137 -4.41 -19.18 -9.25
CA PRO A 137 -5.66 -18.83 -9.93
C PRO A 137 -6.69 -18.14 -9.03
N SER A 138 -6.55 -18.28 -7.70
CA SER A 138 -7.44 -17.70 -6.69
C SER A 138 -6.81 -16.51 -5.95
N TRP A 139 -5.73 -15.93 -6.47
CA TRP A 139 -5.00 -14.82 -5.85
C TRP A 139 -5.86 -13.58 -5.62
N TYR A 140 -6.74 -13.28 -6.58
CA TYR A 140 -7.68 -12.18 -6.51
C TYR A 140 -9.13 -12.65 -6.47
N ASN A 141 -9.99 -11.85 -5.87
CA ASN A 141 -11.43 -11.97 -5.97
C ASN A 141 -11.90 -11.36 -7.31
N GLY A 142 -11.90 -12.18 -8.35
CA GLY A 142 -12.24 -11.78 -9.71
C GLY A 142 -11.04 -11.50 -10.60
N SER A 143 -11.28 -10.83 -11.72
CA SER A 143 -10.27 -10.44 -12.70
C SER A 143 -10.54 -9.04 -13.25
N GLN A 144 -9.64 -8.51 -14.04
CA GLN A 144 -9.84 -7.20 -14.68
C GLN A 144 -11.11 -7.13 -15.52
N GLU A 145 -11.48 -8.24 -16.17
CA GLU A 145 -12.66 -8.33 -17.02
C GLU A 145 -13.95 -8.64 -16.22
N LYS A 146 -13.81 -9.24 -15.03
CA LYS A 146 -14.96 -9.66 -14.24
C LYS A 146 -14.66 -9.66 -12.76
N HIS A 147 -15.13 -8.65 -12.07
CA HIS A 147 -15.05 -8.50 -10.62
C HIS A 147 -16.31 -7.85 -10.05
N LEU A 148 -16.48 -7.92 -8.75
CA LEU A 148 -17.48 -7.12 -8.03
C LEU A 148 -16.90 -5.75 -7.70
N ALA A 149 -17.71 -4.71 -7.77
CA ALA A 149 -17.36 -3.41 -7.20
C ALA A 149 -17.59 -3.43 -5.69
N ASN A 150 -16.68 -2.87 -4.91
CA ASN A 150 -16.89 -2.68 -3.49
C ASN A 150 -18.04 -1.69 -3.25
N VAL A 151 -18.95 -2.02 -2.36
CA VAL A 151 -20.15 -1.21 -2.08
C VAL A 151 -19.95 -0.19 -0.95
N TRP A 152 -18.76 -0.11 -0.32
CA TRP A 152 -18.42 0.84 0.76
C TRP A 152 -19.32 0.76 2.01
N GLN A 153 -20.09 -0.31 2.14
CA GLN A 153 -21.14 -0.47 3.14
C GLN A 153 -20.73 -1.46 4.21
N VAL A 154 -19.71 -1.13 4.99
CA VAL A 154 -19.17 -2.01 6.06
C VAL A 154 -20.22 -2.42 7.10
N TRP A 155 -21.30 -1.66 7.27
CA TRP A 155 -22.41 -2.03 8.14
C TRP A 155 -23.11 -3.33 7.71
N THR A 156 -23.05 -3.69 6.42
CA THR A 156 -23.60 -4.96 5.90
C THR A 156 -22.96 -6.18 6.56
N LEU A 157 -21.75 -6.05 7.09
CA LEU A 157 -21.05 -7.13 7.80
C LEU A 157 -21.63 -7.44 9.20
N ALA A 158 -22.47 -6.55 9.69
CA ALA A 158 -23.08 -6.68 11.03
C ALA A 158 -24.63 -6.61 10.99
N ASP A 159 -25.23 -6.15 9.89
CA ASP A 159 -26.69 -6.07 9.75
C ASP A 159 -27.26 -7.45 9.39
N PRO A 160 -28.13 -8.05 10.24
CA PRO A 160 -28.73 -9.33 9.95
C PRO A 160 -29.70 -9.32 8.74
N ARG A 161 -30.04 -8.13 8.23
CA ARG A 161 -30.88 -7.95 7.04
C ARG A 161 -30.08 -7.76 5.78
N ALA A 162 -28.75 -7.60 5.86
CA ALA A 162 -27.89 -7.51 4.68
C ALA A 162 -27.98 -8.81 3.87
N THR A 163 -28.06 -8.67 2.57
CA THR A 163 -28.07 -9.83 1.68
C THR A 163 -26.66 -10.44 1.59
N PRO A 164 -26.52 -11.75 1.36
CA PRO A 164 -25.22 -12.38 1.11
C PRO A 164 -24.44 -11.72 -0.01
N GLN A 165 -25.13 -11.17 -1.01
CA GLN A 165 -24.50 -10.48 -2.13
C GLN A 165 -23.87 -9.14 -1.72
N GLU A 166 -24.54 -8.36 -0.87
CA GLU A 166 -24.01 -7.10 -0.33
C GLU A 166 -22.79 -7.37 0.55
N THR A 167 -22.88 -8.36 1.44
CA THR A 167 -21.73 -8.78 2.27
C THR A 167 -20.57 -9.24 1.40
N LYS A 168 -20.85 -10.03 0.37
CA LYS A 168 -19.83 -10.49 -0.57
C LYS A 168 -19.19 -9.32 -1.33
N ALA A 169 -19.98 -8.38 -1.84
CA ALA A 169 -19.46 -7.20 -2.55
C ALA A 169 -18.63 -6.29 -1.63
N THR A 170 -18.91 -6.29 -0.31
CA THR A 170 -18.11 -5.58 0.68
C THR A 170 -16.75 -6.23 0.92
N LEU A 171 -16.68 -7.58 0.97
CA LEU A 171 -15.46 -8.33 1.30
C LEU A 171 -14.64 -8.77 0.08
N GLU A 172 -15.25 -8.88 -1.08
CA GLU A 172 -14.60 -9.40 -2.30
C GLU A 172 -14.68 -8.41 -3.47
N GLY A 173 -15.21 -7.22 -3.23
CA GLY A 173 -15.33 -6.19 -4.26
C GLY A 173 -14.06 -5.37 -4.42
N TRP A 174 -13.66 -5.11 -5.66
CA TRP A 174 -12.52 -4.26 -5.97
C TRP A 174 -12.74 -2.85 -5.44
N PHE A 175 -11.82 -2.39 -4.58
CA PHE A 175 -11.93 -1.10 -3.94
C PHE A 175 -11.93 0.03 -4.98
N ALA A 176 -12.85 1.00 -4.82
CA ALA A 176 -13.11 2.04 -5.82
C ALA A 176 -13.45 1.48 -7.23
N ASN A 177 -13.76 0.18 -7.37
CA ASN A 177 -13.97 -0.54 -8.61
C ASN A 177 -12.73 -0.59 -9.55
N ILE A 178 -11.55 -0.31 -9.03
CA ILE A 178 -10.30 -0.23 -9.81
C ILE A 178 -9.11 -0.93 -9.15
N LEU A 179 -9.09 -1.07 -7.82
CA LEU A 179 -7.99 -1.69 -7.08
C LEU A 179 -8.27 -3.18 -6.88
N PRO A 180 -7.46 -4.06 -7.49
CA PRO A 180 -7.67 -5.50 -7.47
C PRO A 180 -7.68 -6.08 -6.06
N ASP A 181 -8.79 -6.68 -5.67
CA ASP A 181 -9.02 -7.22 -4.35
C ASP A 181 -8.30 -8.55 -4.15
N LEU A 182 -7.41 -8.61 -3.17
CA LEU A 182 -6.68 -9.83 -2.81
C LEU A 182 -7.59 -10.81 -2.10
N ASN A 183 -7.51 -12.09 -2.46
CA ASN A 183 -8.32 -13.12 -1.83
C ASN A 183 -7.63 -13.69 -0.58
N GLN A 184 -7.86 -13.12 0.59
CA GLN A 184 -7.29 -13.61 1.85
C GLN A 184 -7.84 -14.98 2.30
N ASN A 185 -8.79 -15.58 1.56
CA ASN A 185 -9.19 -16.98 1.72
C ASN A 185 -8.24 -17.94 0.99
N ASP A 186 -7.42 -17.45 0.05
CA ASP A 186 -6.29 -18.20 -0.51
C ASP A 186 -5.17 -18.26 0.53
N GLU A 187 -4.67 -19.46 0.83
CA GLU A 187 -3.65 -19.68 1.85
C GLU A 187 -2.31 -19.00 1.49
N GLU A 188 -1.96 -18.94 0.20
CA GLU A 188 -0.72 -18.31 -0.25
C GLU A 188 -0.79 -16.79 -0.16
N VAL A 189 -1.95 -16.17 -0.46
CA VAL A 189 -2.19 -14.74 -0.23
C VAL A 189 -2.07 -14.42 1.25
N ARG A 190 -2.73 -15.21 2.11
CA ARG A 190 -2.68 -15.04 3.56
C ARG A 190 -1.24 -15.10 4.08
N ARG A 191 -0.50 -16.11 3.68
CA ARG A 191 0.90 -16.31 4.04
C ARG A 191 1.78 -15.16 3.56
N TYR A 192 1.62 -14.74 2.31
CA TYR A 192 2.36 -13.63 1.73
C TYR A 192 2.18 -12.33 2.52
N LEU A 193 0.94 -11.95 2.82
CA LEU A 193 0.62 -10.71 3.54
C LEU A 193 1.14 -10.72 4.99
N ILE A 194 1.05 -11.85 5.68
CA ILE A 194 1.61 -12.00 7.03
C ILE A 194 3.13 -11.90 7.00
N GLN A 195 3.78 -12.61 6.07
CA GLN A 195 5.24 -12.56 5.93
C GLN A 195 5.74 -11.18 5.54
N ASN A 196 5.02 -10.47 4.67
CA ASN A 196 5.35 -9.09 4.31
C ASN A 196 5.35 -8.18 5.55
N THR A 197 4.34 -8.29 6.41
CA THR A 197 4.29 -7.55 7.66
C THR A 197 5.50 -7.84 8.56
N LEU A 198 5.78 -9.12 8.80
CA LEU A 198 6.91 -9.54 9.64
C LEU A 198 8.26 -9.07 9.04
N TRP A 199 8.38 -9.09 7.73
CA TRP A 199 9.57 -8.61 7.05
C TRP A 199 9.80 -7.11 7.28
N TRP A 200 8.75 -6.27 7.12
CA TRP A 200 8.86 -4.82 7.37
C TRP A 200 9.24 -4.53 8.82
N VAL A 201 8.60 -5.22 9.79
CA VAL A 201 8.96 -5.07 11.21
C VAL A 201 10.43 -5.44 11.44
N GLY A 202 10.88 -6.57 10.90
CA GLY A 202 12.26 -7.04 11.06
C GLY A 202 13.29 -6.18 10.32
N ALA A 203 12.96 -5.71 9.11
CA ALA A 203 13.89 -4.94 8.28
C ALA A 203 14.07 -3.50 8.77
N THR A 204 13.05 -2.89 9.39
CA THR A 204 13.07 -1.46 9.72
C THR A 204 13.05 -1.18 11.22
N GLY A 205 12.55 -2.09 12.05
CA GLY A 205 12.35 -1.87 13.48
C GLY A 205 11.21 -0.88 13.78
N LEU A 206 10.23 -0.73 12.88
CA LEU A 206 9.04 0.10 13.08
C LEU A 206 8.28 -0.31 14.35
N ASP A 207 7.50 0.59 14.94
CA ASP A 207 6.86 0.41 16.25
C ASP A 207 5.39 0.01 16.17
N GLY A 208 4.76 0.21 15.03
CA GLY A 208 3.34 -0.07 14.89
C GLY A 208 2.90 -0.12 13.43
N ILE A 209 1.70 -0.64 13.25
CA ILE A 209 1.08 -0.81 11.93
C ILE A 209 -0.33 -0.26 11.97
N ARG A 210 -0.68 0.55 11.00
CA ARG A 210 -2.04 0.92 10.67
C ARG A 210 -2.46 0.12 9.45
N GLN A 211 -3.47 -0.71 9.57
CA GLN A 211 -4.04 -1.43 8.43
C GLN A 211 -5.10 -0.58 7.75
N ASP A 212 -4.84 -0.25 6.50
CA ASP A 212 -5.84 0.36 5.63
C ASP A 212 -6.98 -0.62 5.33
N THR A 213 -8.18 -0.09 5.03
CA THR A 213 -9.31 -0.90 4.57
C THR A 213 -9.62 -2.13 5.44
N TRP A 214 -9.27 -2.10 6.71
CA TRP A 214 -9.49 -3.18 7.69
C TRP A 214 -10.87 -3.85 7.60
N PRO A 215 -11.99 -3.12 7.48
CA PRO A 215 -13.32 -3.73 7.46
C PRO A 215 -13.62 -4.58 6.22
N TYR A 216 -12.88 -4.38 5.14
CA TYR A 216 -13.10 -5.08 3.87
C TYR A 216 -12.36 -6.41 3.76
N VAL A 217 -11.50 -6.71 4.72
CA VAL A 217 -10.74 -7.96 4.80
C VAL A 217 -11.40 -8.93 5.79
N PRO A 218 -11.48 -10.23 5.50
CA PRO A 218 -12.10 -11.23 6.37
C PRO A 218 -11.52 -11.25 7.79
N ARG A 219 -12.38 -11.38 8.81
CA ARG A 219 -11.97 -11.36 10.22
C ARG A 219 -11.03 -12.49 10.63
N ASP A 220 -11.16 -13.64 10.02
CA ASP A 220 -10.29 -14.78 10.30
C ASP A 220 -8.85 -14.53 9.80
N PHE A 221 -8.68 -13.82 8.68
CA PHE A 221 -7.36 -13.33 8.28
C PHE A 221 -6.74 -12.46 9.38
N TRP A 222 -7.48 -11.49 9.90
CA TRP A 222 -6.96 -10.60 10.94
C TRP A 222 -6.61 -11.34 12.24
N ARG A 223 -7.37 -12.36 12.60
CA ARG A 223 -7.04 -13.21 13.77
C ARG A 223 -5.68 -13.88 13.57
N ASP A 224 -5.44 -14.45 12.38
CA ASP A 224 -4.20 -15.16 12.09
C ASP A 224 -3.03 -14.18 11.97
N TRP A 225 -3.26 -13.02 11.34
CA TRP A 225 -2.30 -11.93 11.24
C TRP A 225 -1.89 -11.40 12.63
N MET A 226 -2.86 -11.12 13.52
CA MET A 226 -2.60 -10.67 14.90
C MET A 226 -1.88 -11.72 15.76
N ALA A 227 -2.08 -12.99 15.46
CA ALA A 227 -1.39 -14.07 16.17
C ALA A 227 0.08 -14.24 15.73
N ALA A 228 0.42 -13.73 14.55
CA ALA A 228 1.78 -13.82 13.97
C ALA A 228 2.68 -12.66 14.39
N ILE A 229 2.10 -11.48 14.73
CA ILE A 229 2.80 -10.29 15.17
C ILE A 229 2.98 -10.28 16.69
#